data_88f8184296c5b238fd9240068cfb4486
#
_entry.id   88f8184296c5b238fd9240068cfb4486
#
_cell.length_a   1.000
_cell.length_b   1.000
_cell.length_c   1.000
_cell.angle_alpha   90.00
_cell.angle_beta   90.00
_cell.angle_gamma   90.00
#
_symmetry.space_group_name_H-M   'P 1'
#
loop_
_entity.id
_entity.type
_entity.pdbx_description
1 polymer ?
#
loop_
_entity_poly.entity_id
_entity_poly.type
_entity_poly.pdbx_seq_one_letter_code
_entity_poly.pdbx_strand_id
1 'polypeptide(L)'
;YQAAFDNKGMYTGEVSNNLFGVQHQYSKNGKDADKIGWLFDYGKKESVEKNLYQAIIKEGKGYEEVNDLRFQLILLTMLKQKAGNEAFTHLYREYRKLANQEGFDANKYPLPDLMNRYYGETSGYDFTPVLQKWKLYTDRIQAEINRSKGYKATASLADIVSESQLSNARKLVDKDILINSNFEMVDNQQIAPLGLKGSVKIQLNIDDINQLKGQDLLLKEGSKVVKRIAITGKELTVQDVPNGVYTIEIPTGREARYSVDKHYLYIKEKENHLTLKIERIQHSDLVNSSFQFLGLGDDPFAELRTNLNQQQAVFHITSKNPHTYYANKKYAGIQVFDENKKVIFDKEIEGTNVPTGQKDIPLKEAYTIKIFHAETGNRLKSDDSNLINTKSNENTFVVTKYGLENTSLKNNAEDDLLKKIDQAAERILANKEILESAVSEMKDQLWVAIQSLSNNNREIYLEKYQSIFK
;
A
#
# COMPACT_ATOMS: atom_id res chain seq x y z
N TYR A 1 -10.61 19.01 -21.31
CA TYR A 1 -9.47 18.58 -20.52
C TYR A 1 -9.74 17.16 -20.06
N GLN A 2 -8.98 16.19 -20.56
CA GLN A 2 -8.94 14.85 -19.98
C GLN A 2 -7.79 14.80 -18.99
N ALA A 3 -8.01 14.22 -17.81
CA ALA A 3 -6.94 13.90 -16.89
C ALA A 3 -5.92 13.00 -17.61
N ALA A 4 -4.63 13.14 -17.28
CA ALA A 4 -3.57 12.32 -17.88
C ALA A 4 -3.75 10.83 -17.54
N PHE A 5 -4.40 10.53 -16.42
CA PHE A 5 -4.66 9.19 -15.91
C PHE A 5 -6.09 9.11 -15.40
N ASP A 6 -6.63 7.88 -15.35
CA ASP A 6 -7.80 7.60 -14.55
C ASP A 6 -7.46 7.75 -13.06
N ASN A 7 -8.39 8.23 -12.25
CA ASN A 7 -8.16 8.66 -10.87
C ASN A 7 -8.22 7.52 -9.84
N LYS A 8 -8.04 6.27 -10.23
CA LYS A 8 -8.15 5.16 -9.28
C LYS A 8 -6.99 5.15 -8.29
N GLY A 9 -7.35 5.12 -7.02
CA GLY A 9 -6.41 5.12 -5.90
C GLY A 9 -5.69 6.44 -5.63
N MET A 10 -5.86 7.47 -6.49
CA MET A 10 -5.24 8.78 -6.34
C MET A 10 -5.93 9.77 -7.27
N TYR A 11 -6.64 10.75 -6.71
CA TYR A 11 -7.24 11.81 -7.53
C TYR A 11 -6.16 12.66 -8.21
N THR A 12 -6.19 12.72 -9.53
CA THR A 12 -5.24 13.53 -10.30
C THR A 12 -5.89 14.61 -11.15
N GLY A 13 -7.17 14.53 -11.44
CA GLY A 13 -8.02 15.50 -12.11
C GLY A 13 -7.29 16.65 -12.81
N GLU A 14 -7.51 17.87 -12.37
CA GLU A 14 -6.82 19.06 -12.86
C GLU A 14 -5.32 19.10 -12.48
N VAL A 15 -4.90 18.35 -11.45
CA VAL A 15 -3.54 18.38 -10.93
C VAL A 15 -2.55 17.80 -11.93
N SER A 16 -2.86 16.65 -12.54
CA SER A 16 -1.94 15.99 -13.48
C SER A 16 -1.66 16.82 -14.74
N ASN A 17 -2.63 17.59 -15.20
CA ASN A 17 -2.46 18.50 -16.34
C ASN A 17 -1.47 19.63 -16.03
N ASN A 18 -1.46 20.08 -14.78
CA ASN A 18 -0.57 21.15 -14.31
C ASN A 18 0.90 20.71 -14.19
N LEU A 19 1.21 19.40 -14.19
CA LEU A 19 2.59 18.91 -14.26
C LEU A 19 3.32 19.45 -15.50
N PHE A 20 2.65 19.50 -16.65
CA PHE A 20 3.22 20.03 -17.89
C PHE A 20 3.39 21.54 -17.82
N GLY A 21 2.43 22.24 -17.21
CA GLY A 21 2.50 23.68 -16.98
C GLY A 21 3.68 24.04 -16.07
N VAL A 22 3.85 23.34 -14.97
CA VAL A 22 4.98 23.50 -14.04
C VAL A 22 6.30 23.24 -14.77
N GLN A 23 6.43 22.12 -15.47
CA GLN A 23 7.63 21.79 -16.23
C GLN A 23 7.99 22.89 -17.25
N HIS A 24 6.99 23.39 -17.97
CA HIS A 24 7.19 24.49 -18.95
C HIS A 24 7.67 25.79 -18.28
N GLN A 25 7.01 26.18 -17.17
CA GLN A 25 7.34 27.40 -16.44
C GLN A 25 8.80 27.37 -15.92
N TYR A 26 9.21 26.28 -15.30
CA TYR A 26 10.57 26.14 -14.76
C TYR A 26 11.62 25.97 -15.86
N SER A 27 11.30 25.27 -16.94
CA SER A 27 12.21 25.15 -18.09
C SER A 27 12.46 26.49 -18.77
N LYS A 28 11.47 27.38 -18.78
CA LYS A 28 11.59 28.70 -19.42
C LYS A 28 12.19 29.76 -18.51
N ASN A 29 11.84 29.76 -17.22
CA ASN A 29 12.14 30.87 -16.31
C ASN A 29 13.09 30.44 -15.17
N GLY A 30 13.52 29.16 -15.14
CA GLY A 30 14.32 28.65 -14.03
C GLY A 30 13.59 28.85 -12.70
N LYS A 31 14.32 29.19 -11.65
CA LYS A 31 13.78 29.41 -10.30
C LYS A 31 12.91 30.67 -10.16
N ASP A 32 12.92 31.58 -11.12
CA ASP A 32 11.97 32.70 -11.12
C ASP A 32 10.52 32.23 -11.32
N ALA A 33 10.31 31.01 -11.81
CA ALA A 33 9.00 30.38 -11.82
C ALA A 33 8.34 30.30 -10.45
N ASP A 34 9.10 30.25 -9.34
CA ASP A 34 8.56 30.35 -7.97
C ASP A 34 7.72 31.60 -7.74
N LYS A 35 8.03 32.71 -8.46
CA LYS A 35 7.37 34.02 -8.28
C LYS A 35 6.16 34.19 -9.18
N ILE A 36 6.08 33.45 -10.30
CA ILE A 36 5.08 33.67 -11.35
C ILE A 36 4.18 32.44 -11.57
N GLY A 37 4.53 31.28 -11.00
CA GLY A 37 3.84 30.03 -11.19
C GLY A 37 2.78 29.75 -10.13
N TRP A 38 1.77 28.97 -10.54
CA TRP A 38 0.69 28.55 -9.64
C TRP A 38 1.17 27.60 -8.53
N LEU A 39 2.23 26.80 -8.78
CA LEU A 39 2.76 25.80 -7.83
C LEU A 39 3.00 26.41 -6.44
N PHE A 40 3.59 27.61 -6.39
CA PHE A 40 3.87 28.34 -5.14
C PHE A 40 3.07 29.65 -5.04
N ASP A 41 1.82 29.63 -5.52
CA ASP A 41 0.85 30.71 -5.37
C ASP A 41 1.44 32.09 -5.75
N TYR A 42 2.06 32.16 -6.94
CA TYR A 42 2.56 33.43 -7.52
C TYR A 42 3.48 34.22 -6.56
N GLY A 43 4.46 33.52 -6.02
CA GLY A 43 5.49 34.12 -5.18
C GLY A 43 5.30 33.95 -3.68
N LYS A 44 4.32 33.16 -3.24
CA LYS A 44 4.06 32.88 -1.80
C LYS A 44 4.66 31.55 -1.35
N LYS A 45 5.79 31.15 -1.93
CA LYS A 45 6.44 29.86 -1.68
C LYS A 45 6.57 29.52 -0.21
N GLU A 46 7.09 30.44 0.61
CA GLU A 46 7.30 30.20 2.05
C GLU A 46 5.97 29.91 2.79
N SER A 47 4.88 30.57 2.38
CA SER A 47 3.55 30.32 2.96
C SER A 47 3.01 28.94 2.54
N VAL A 48 3.13 28.59 1.26
CA VAL A 48 2.70 27.28 0.73
C VAL A 48 3.49 26.17 1.40
N GLU A 49 4.81 26.28 1.50
CA GLU A 49 5.69 25.31 2.15
C GLU A 49 5.37 25.14 3.65
N LYS A 50 5.11 26.24 4.35
CA LYS A 50 4.71 26.20 5.77
C LYS A 50 3.38 25.49 5.96
N ASN A 51 2.38 25.81 5.14
CA ASN A 51 1.05 25.21 5.24
C ASN A 51 1.09 23.70 4.86
N LEU A 52 1.88 23.35 3.84
CA LEU A 52 2.10 21.96 3.46
C LEU A 52 2.80 21.18 4.59
N TYR A 53 3.85 21.76 5.20
CA TYR A 53 4.53 21.17 6.35
C TYR A 53 3.57 20.95 7.53
N GLN A 54 2.73 21.93 7.83
CA GLN A 54 1.72 21.82 8.87
C GLN A 54 0.76 20.64 8.56
N ALA A 55 0.23 20.57 7.35
CA ALA A 55 -0.75 19.55 6.98
C ALA A 55 -0.15 18.14 6.99
N ILE A 56 1.01 17.92 6.35
CA ILE A 56 1.57 16.59 6.16
C ILE A 56 2.41 16.15 7.36
N ILE A 57 3.28 17.00 7.88
CA ILE A 57 4.25 16.62 8.91
C ILE A 57 3.66 16.74 10.33
N LYS A 58 2.93 17.80 10.60
CA LYS A 58 2.40 18.05 11.96
C LYS A 58 1.03 17.38 12.19
N GLU A 59 0.13 17.47 11.21
CA GLU A 59 -1.24 16.96 11.32
C GLU A 59 -1.37 15.53 10.76
N GLY A 60 -0.39 15.05 9.99
CA GLY A 60 -0.41 13.72 9.40
C GLY A 60 -1.53 13.51 8.38
N LYS A 61 -1.93 14.56 7.66
CA LYS A 61 -2.92 14.46 6.59
C LYS A 61 -2.37 13.67 5.40
N GLY A 62 -3.26 12.94 4.74
CA GLY A 62 -2.95 12.23 3.50
C GLY A 62 -3.30 13.05 2.25
N TYR A 63 -3.02 12.47 1.09
CA TYR A 63 -3.23 13.08 -0.22
C TYR A 63 -4.67 13.55 -0.48
N GLU A 64 -5.66 12.72 -0.10
CA GLU A 64 -7.08 13.04 -0.28
C GLU A 64 -7.65 13.93 0.86
N GLU A 65 -6.90 14.10 1.96
CA GLU A 65 -7.32 14.89 3.12
C GLU A 65 -6.88 16.35 3.03
N VAL A 66 -6.02 16.69 2.06
CA VAL A 66 -5.59 18.06 1.82
C VAL A 66 -6.55 18.78 0.89
N ASN A 67 -6.97 19.98 1.27
CA ASN A 67 -7.94 20.78 0.51
C ASN A 67 -7.29 21.72 -0.53
N ASP A 68 -5.98 21.72 -0.67
CA ASP A 68 -5.25 22.54 -1.62
C ASP A 68 -4.61 21.68 -2.71
N LEU A 69 -5.11 21.83 -3.94
CA LEU A 69 -4.59 21.12 -5.11
C LEU A 69 -3.10 21.38 -5.39
N ARG A 70 -2.54 22.49 -4.88
CA ARG A 70 -1.09 22.76 -4.96
C ARG A 70 -0.30 21.73 -4.18
N PHE A 71 -0.81 21.27 -3.03
CA PHE A 71 -0.13 20.24 -2.23
C PHE A 71 -0.03 18.91 -2.98
N GLN A 72 -1.13 18.53 -3.64
CA GLN A 72 -1.15 17.36 -4.51
C GLN A 72 -0.18 17.53 -5.70
N LEU A 73 -0.18 18.72 -6.32
CA LEU A 73 0.72 19.02 -7.44
C LEU A 73 2.19 19.00 -7.00
N ILE A 74 2.51 19.50 -5.81
CA ILE A 74 3.87 19.42 -5.25
C ILE A 74 4.31 17.96 -5.14
N LEU A 75 3.49 17.08 -4.56
CA LEU A 75 3.82 15.66 -4.49
C LEU A 75 4.10 15.06 -5.86
N LEU A 76 3.18 15.22 -6.81
CA LEU A 76 3.34 14.68 -8.18
C LEU A 76 4.60 15.22 -8.87
N THR A 77 4.87 16.52 -8.67
CA THR A 77 6.05 17.17 -9.24
C THR A 77 7.34 16.61 -8.64
N MET A 78 7.38 16.43 -7.32
CA MET A 78 8.56 15.88 -6.63
C MET A 78 8.78 14.42 -6.99
N LEU A 79 7.73 13.60 -7.09
CA LEU A 79 7.82 12.22 -7.59
C LEU A 79 8.43 12.17 -8.99
N LYS A 80 7.89 12.99 -9.91
CA LYS A 80 8.41 13.08 -11.29
C LYS A 80 9.85 13.57 -11.32
N GLN A 81 10.20 14.59 -10.54
CA GLN A 81 11.56 15.14 -10.48
C GLN A 81 12.57 14.09 -10.02
N LYS A 82 12.25 13.34 -8.94
CA LYS A 82 13.11 12.29 -8.42
C LYS A 82 13.23 11.10 -9.37
N ALA A 83 12.12 10.66 -9.95
CA ALA A 83 12.10 9.52 -10.87
C ALA A 83 12.76 9.85 -12.22
N GLY A 84 12.67 11.10 -12.66
CA GLY A 84 13.16 11.56 -13.95
C GLY A 84 12.14 11.52 -15.08
N ASN A 85 12.42 12.22 -16.16
CA ASN A 85 11.52 12.34 -17.30
C ASN A 85 11.28 10.99 -18.02
N GLU A 86 12.29 10.14 -18.08
CA GLU A 86 12.17 8.80 -18.70
C GLU A 86 11.19 7.93 -17.93
N ALA A 87 11.24 7.97 -16.60
CA ALA A 87 10.32 7.23 -15.73
C ALA A 87 8.87 7.71 -15.93
N PHE A 88 8.66 9.02 -16.00
CA PHE A 88 7.35 9.59 -16.29
C PHE A 88 6.82 9.16 -17.67
N THR A 89 7.69 9.19 -18.69
CA THR A 89 7.33 8.75 -20.05
C THR A 89 7.02 7.25 -20.06
N HIS A 90 7.77 6.45 -19.32
CA HIS A 90 7.56 5.00 -19.19
C HIS A 90 6.19 4.73 -18.55
N LEU A 91 5.90 5.32 -17.39
CA LEU A 91 4.58 5.22 -16.75
C LEU A 91 3.44 5.56 -17.71
N TYR A 92 3.56 6.69 -18.41
CA TYR A 92 2.50 7.17 -19.30
C TYR A 92 2.28 6.22 -20.47
N ARG A 93 3.35 5.68 -21.05
CA ARG A 93 3.29 4.71 -22.15
C ARG A 93 2.66 3.39 -21.71
N GLU A 94 3.09 2.85 -20.56
CA GLU A 94 2.57 1.58 -20.06
C GLU A 94 1.11 1.69 -19.60
N TYR A 95 0.74 2.80 -18.96
CA TYR A 95 -0.66 3.06 -18.64
C TYR A 95 -1.55 3.10 -19.88
N ARG A 96 -1.10 3.75 -20.96
CA ARG A 96 -1.85 3.77 -22.23
C ARG A 96 -2.01 2.39 -22.85
N LYS A 97 -0.98 1.54 -22.76
CA LYS A 97 -1.09 0.14 -23.22
C LYS A 97 -2.13 -0.63 -22.42
N LEU A 98 -2.13 -0.48 -21.09
CA LEU A 98 -3.14 -1.09 -20.23
C LEU A 98 -4.55 -0.60 -20.56
N ALA A 99 -4.73 0.72 -20.67
CA ALA A 99 -6.02 1.34 -20.95
C ALA A 99 -6.61 0.99 -22.32
N ASN A 100 -5.78 0.53 -23.28
CA ASN A 100 -6.20 0.07 -24.60
C ASN A 100 -6.46 -1.44 -24.67
N GLN A 101 -6.30 -2.19 -23.58
CA GLN A 101 -6.63 -3.61 -23.55
C GLN A 101 -8.14 -3.82 -23.47
N GLU A 102 -8.63 -4.85 -24.16
CA GLU A 102 -10.03 -5.25 -24.05
C GLU A 102 -10.35 -5.65 -22.59
N GLY A 103 -11.47 -5.14 -22.06
CA GLY A 103 -11.86 -5.41 -20.69
C GLY A 103 -11.03 -4.67 -19.62
N PHE A 104 -10.31 -3.59 -20.01
CA PHE A 104 -9.60 -2.76 -19.05
C PHE A 104 -10.55 -2.28 -17.94
N ASP A 105 -10.10 -2.46 -16.71
CA ASP A 105 -10.77 -1.98 -15.50
C ASP A 105 -9.74 -1.21 -14.66
N ALA A 106 -9.89 0.11 -14.61
CA ALA A 106 -8.97 0.99 -13.90
C ALA A 106 -8.89 0.69 -12.40
N ASN A 107 -9.93 0.06 -11.79
CA ASN A 107 -9.90 -0.33 -10.39
C ASN A 107 -8.84 -1.39 -10.08
N LYS A 108 -8.43 -2.17 -11.08
CA LYS A 108 -7.37 -3.19 -10.95
C LYS A 108 -5.96 -2.60 -11.03
N TYR A 109 -5.83 -1.33 -11.39
CA TYR A 109 -4.55 -0.66 -11.62
C TYR A 109 -4.49 0.69 -10.90
N PRO A 110 -4.45 0.70 -9.55
CA PRO A 110 -4.33 1.94 -8.79
C PRO A 110 -3.10 2.74 -9.21
N LEU A 111 -3.26 4.02 -9.43
CA LEU A 111 -2.18 4.88 -9.93
C LEU A 111 -0.94 4.90 -9.03
N PRO A 112 -1.06 4.91 -7.68
CA PRO A 112 0.12 4.83 -6.81
C PRO A 112 0.97 3.58 -7.05
N ASP A 113 0.34 2.44 -7.32
CA ASP A 113 1.06 1.18 -7.59
C ASP A 113 1.78 1.21 -8.93
N LEU A 114 1.13 1.76 -9.96
CA LEU A 114 1.76 1.95 -11.27
C LEU A 114 2.94 2.92 -11.18
N MET A 115 2.81 4.02 -10.42
CA MET A 115 3.90 4.95 -10.17
C MET A 115 5.04 4.26 -9.42
N ASN A 116 4.75 3.55 -8.34
CA ASN A 116 5.74 2.83 -7.54
C ASN A 116 6.50 1.79 -8.38
N ARG A 117 5.79 1.09 -9.27
CA ARG A 117 6.38 0.13 -10.21
C ARG A 117 7.24 0.81 -11.27
N TYR A 118 6.64 1.62 -12.13
CA TYR A 118 7.31 2.12 -13.34
C TYR A 118 8.36 3.18 -13.06
N TYR A 119 8.15 4.00 -12.01
CA TYR A 119 9.19 4.91 -11.55
C TYR A 119 10.36 4.13 -10.95
N GLY A 120 10.07 3.11 -10.14
CA GLY A 120 11.10 2.25 -9.56
C GLY A 120 11.91 1.50 -10.62
N GLU A 121 11.25 0.86 -11.58
CA GLU A 121 11.90 0.12 -12.67
C GLU A 121 12.86 0.98 -13.50
N THR A 122 12.55 2.27 -13.69
CA THR A 122 13.36 3.17 -14.50
C THR A 122 14.44 3.87 -13.69
N SER A 123 14.13 4.29 -12.45
CA SER A 123 15.03 5.14 -11.66
C SER A 123 15.89 4.39 -10.65
N GLY A 124 15.52 3.15 -10.29
CA GLY A 124 16.14 2.39 -9.20
C GLY A 124 15.79 2.93 -7.81
N TYR A 125 14.73 3.73 -7.68
CA TYR A 125 14.21 4.21 -6.40
C TYR A 125 12.93 3.49 -5.98
N ASP A 126 12.78 3.31 -4.67
CA ASP A 126 11.54 2.82 -4.06
C ASP A 126 10.75 4.00 -3.49
N PHE A 127 9.60 4.28 -4.09
CA PHE A 127 8.71 5.37 -3.70
C PHE A 127 7.66 4.93 -2.67
N THR A 128 7.63 3.65 -2.28
CA THR A 128 6.68 3.14 -1.29
C THR A 128 6.61 3.99 -0.03
N PRO A 129 7.74 4.37 0.63
CA PRO A 129 7.66 5.14 1.87
C PRO A 129 7.01 6.51 1.68
N VAL A 130 7.27 7.20 0.57
CA VAL A 130 6.64 8.50 0.28
C VAL A 130 5.14 8.35 0.07
N LEU A 131 4.73 7.37 -0.76
CA LEU A 131 3.32 7.12 -1.04
C LEU A 131 2.56 6.76 0.25
N GLN A 132 3.13 5.89 1.09
CA GLN A 132 2.55 5.53 2.39
C GLN A 132 2.46 6.73 3.34
N LYS A 133 3.47 7.62 3.33
CA LYS A 133 3.46 8.84 4.16
C LYS A 133 2.30 9.77 3.80
N TRP A 134 1.94 9.82 2.52
CA TRP A 134 0.78 10.55 2.01
C TRP A 134 -0.52 9.74 2.07
N LYS A 135 -0.54 8.61 2.81
CA LYS A 135 -1.68 7.69 2.97
C LYS A 135 -2.26 7.17 1.65
N LEU A 136 -1.45 7.13 0.62
CA LEU A 136 -1.81 6.46 -0.61
C LEU A 136 -1.61 4.96 -0.44
N TYR A 137 -2.59 4.18 -0.91
CA TYR A 137 -2.47 2.74 -0.88
C TYR A 137 -1.32 2.29 -1.79
N THR A 138 -0.56 1.31 -1.32
CA THR A 138 0.51 0.68 -2.09
C THR A 138 0.39 -0.83 -2.01
N ASP A 139 0.49 -1.50 -3.16
CA ASP A 139 0.51 -2.95 -3.22
C ASP A 139 1.74 -3.50 -2.47
N ARG A 140 1.48 -4.36 -1.48
CA ARG A 140 2.54 -4.99 -0.67
C ARG A 140 3.50 -5.82 -1.52
N ILE A 141 3.00 -6.49 -2.56
CA ILE A 141 3.80 -7.30 -3.48
C ILE A 141 4.76 -6.42 -4.27
N GLN A 142 4.26 -5.32 -4.86
CA GLN A 142 5.13 -4.38 -5.59
C GLN A 142 6.16 -3.73 -4.67
N ALA A 143 5.78 -3.38 -3.44
CA ALA A 143 6.69 -2.84 -2.44
C ALA A 143 7.80 -3.86 -2.07
N GLU A 144 7.46 -5.14 -1.91
CA GLU A 144 8.44 -6.19 -1.66
C GLU A 144 9.36 -6.41 -2.87
N ILE A 145 8.84 -6.38 -4.09
CA ILE A 145 9.65 -6.45 -5.32
C ILE A 145 10.67 -5.30 -5.36
N ASN A 146 10.26 -4.06 -5.07
CA ASN A 146 11.16 -2.93 -5.04
C ASN A 146 12.29 -3.10 -4.02
N ARG A 147 11.95 -3.54 -2.79
CA ARG A 147 12.94 -3.82 -1.74
C ARG A 147 13.90 -4.94 -2.12
N SER A 148 13.37 -6.03 -2.70
CA SER A 148 14.18 -7.19 -3.11
C SER A 148 15.13 -6.88 -4.25
N LYS A 149 14.72 -6.01 -5.18
CA LYS A 149 15.60 -5.47 -6.25
C LYS A 149 16.66 -4.51 -5.71
N GLY A 150 16.60 -4.17 -4.43
CA GLY A 150 17.54 -3.24 -3.82
C GLY A 150 17.36 -1.80 -4.29
N TYR A 151 16.14 -1.42 -4.66
CA TYR A 151 15.86 -0.02 -4.96
C TYR A 151 16.03 0.83 -3.71
N LYS A 152 16.62 2.02 -3.86
CA LYS A 152 16.87 2.92 -2.73
C LYS A 152 15.56 3.58 -2.31
N ALA A 153 15.17 3.42 -1.06
CA ALA A 153 14.05 4.14 -0.50
C ALA A 153 14.27 5.65 -0.59
N THR A 154 13.22 6.39 -0.92
CA THR A 154 13.23 7.87 -0.96
C THR A 154 12.31 8.44 0.10
N ALA A 155 12.64 9.63 0.60
CA ALA A 155 11.79 10.38 1.51
C ALA A 155 11.86 11.87 1.17
N SER A 156 10.84 12.64 1.58
CA SER A 156 10.96 14.09 1.48
C SER A 156 11.95 14.63 2.52
N LEU A 157 12.62 15.74 2.23
CA LEU A 157 13.51 16.42 3.18
C LEU A 157 12.79 16.64 4.51
N ALA A 158 11.53 17.09 4.47
CA ALA A 158 10.71 17.33 5.66
C ALA A 158 10.50 16.09 6.54
N ASP A 159 10.63 14.89 5.99
CA ASP A 159 10.49 13.64 6.73
C ASP A 159 11.78 13.19 7.44
N ILE A 160 12.95 13.61 6.95
CA ILE A 160 14.25 13.07 7.39
C ILE A 160 15.21 14.12 7.96
N VAL A 161 14.84 15.40 7.98
CA VAL A 161 15.54 16.44 8.74
C VAL A 161 14.57 17.24 9.59
N SER A 162 15.04 17.84 10.68
CA SER A 162 14.19 18.71 11.51
C SER A 162 13.85 20.00 10.78
N GLU A 163 12.81 20.68 11.22
CA GLU A 163 12.37 21.96 10.66
C GLU A 163 13.49 23.00 10.62
N SER A 164 14.35 23.02 11.67
CA SER A 164 15.51 23.92 11.75
C SER A 164 16.61 23.64 10.72
N GLN A 165 16.68 22.39 10.20
CA GLN A 165 17.68 21.98 9.22
C GLN A 165 17.16 22.02 7.76
N LEU A 166 15.87 22.25 7.53
CA LEU A 166 15.29 22.26 6.20
C LEU A 166 15.95 23.25 5.25
N SER A 167 16.25 24.47 5.73
CA SER A 167 16.95 25.48 4.90
C SER A 167 18.32 25.01 4.45
N ASN A 168 19.08 24.38 5.35
CA ASN A 168 20.41 23.85 5.02
C ASN A 168 20.33 22.66 4.06
N ALA A 169 19.38 21.75 4.30
CA ALA A 169 19.14 20.61 3.44
C ALA A 169 18.72 21.04 2.01
N ARG A 170 17.80 22.00 1.91
CA ARG A 170 17.37 22.57 0.62
C ARG A 170 18.55 23.20 -0.13
N LYS A 171 19.41 23.97 0.54
CA LYS A 171 20.60 24.57 -0.09
C LYS A 171 21.57 23.51 -0.59
N LEU A 172 21.73 22.39 0.13
CA LEU A 172 22.61 21.31 -0.27
C LEU A 172 22.18 20.69 -1.60
N VAL A 173 20.88 20.40 -1.77
CA VAL A 173 20.35 19.72 -2.97
C VAL A 173 19.99 20.67 -4.10
N ASP A 174 19.93 21.99 -3.86
CA ASP A 174 19.40 23.01 -4.77
C ASP A 174 20.07 23.05 -6.15
N LYS A 175 21.36 22.76 -6.21
CA LYS A 175 22.16 22.81 -7.45
C LYS A 175 21.81 21.69 -8.44
N ASP A 176 21.27 20.60 -7.94
CA ASP A 176 21.05 19.37 -8.71
C ASP A 176 19.58 19.21 -9.13
N ILE A 177 18.70 20.16 -8.76
CA ILE A 177 17.25 20.08 -9.00
C ILE A 177 16.68 21.35 -9.61
N LEU A 178 15.62 21.19 -10.39
CA LEU A 178 14.93 22.30 -11.04
C LEU A 178 14.01 23.05 -10.05
N ILE A 179 13.26 22.32 -9.27
CA ILE A 179 12.28 22.83 -8.31
C ILE A 179 12.71 22.47 -6.90
N ASN A 180 13.01 23.47 -6.09
CA ASN A 180 13.43 23.29 -4.70
C ASN A 180 12.24 23.41 -3.75
N SER A 181 12.04 22.40 -2.89
CA SER A 181 10.93 22.31 -1.94
C SER A 181 11.40 21.65 -0.63
N ASN A 182 10.73 21.94 0.48
CA ASN A 182 10.86 21.15 1.71
C ASN A 182 10.43 19.69 1.50
N PHE A 183 9.66 19.43 0.47
CA PHE A 183 9.18 18.09 0.07
C PHE A 183 9.96 17.51 -1.10
N GLU A 184 11.13 18.07 -1.44
CA GLU A 184 12.06 17.44 -2.38
C GLU A 184 12.37 16.02 -1.93
N MET A 185 12.28 15.08 -2.86
CA MET A 185 12.56 13.68 -2.59
C MET A 185 14.03 13.38 -2.75
N VAL A 186 14.59 12.83 -1.70
CA VAL A 186 16.02 12.52 -1.65
C VAL A 186 16.25 11.08 -1.21
N ASP A 187 17.39 10.54 -1.59
CA ASP A 187 18.00 9.38 -0.94
C ASP A 187 18.98 9.83 0.14
N ASN A 188 19.42 8.90 0.99
CA ASN A 188 20.26 9.22 2.14
C ASN A 188 21.62 9.83 1.74
N GLN A 189 22.14 9.50 0.57
CA GLN A 189 23.45 9.98 0.12
C GLN A 189 23.41 11.48 -0.20
N GLN A 190 22.28 11.98 -0.71
CA GLN A 190 22.13 13.40 -1.05
C GLN A 190 22.19 14.32 0.18
N ILE A 191 21.81 13.83 1.37
CA ILE A 191 21.84 14.60 2.62
C ILE A 191 23.01 14.22 3.55
N ALA A 192 23.74 13.16 3.24
CA ALA A 192 24.90 12.73 4.04
C ALA A 192 25.92 13.84 4.33
N PRO A 193 26.19 14.79 3.42
CA PRO A 193 27.12 15.89 3.70
C PRO A 193 26.71 16.82 4.85
N LEU A 194 25.43 16.78 5.29
CA LEU A 194 24.99 17.54 6.48
C LEU A 194 25.56 16.95 7.78
N GLY A 195 26.04 15.70 7.76
CA GLY A 195 26.61 15.04 8.94
C GLY A 195 25.62 14.77 10.08
N LEU A 196 24.33 14.88 9.80
CA LEU A 196 23.25 14.71 10.82
C LEU A 196 23.06 13.25 11.16
N LYS A 197 22.88 12.96 12.45
CA LYS A 197 22.64 11.62 12.97
C LYS A 197 21.59 11.66 14.09
N GLY A 198 20.83 10.58 14.20
CA GLY A 198 19.87 10.38 15.28
C GLY A 198 20.10 9.05 16.00
N SER A 199 19.31 8.84 17.04
CA SER A 199 19.14 7.55 17.69
C SER A 199 17.73 7.03 17.43
N VAL A 200 17.51 5.71 17.58
CA VAL A 200 16.19 5.12 17.48
C VAL A 200 15.96 4.09 18.57
N LYS A 201 14.79 4.16 19.19
CA LYS A 201 14.24 3.12 20.06
C LYS A 201 13.24 2.31 19.24
N ILE A 202 13.49 1.01 19.12
CA ILE A 202 12.66 0.07 18.36
C ILE A 202 11.95 -0.85 19.34
N GLN A 203 10.62 -0.86 19.30
CA GLN A 203 9.75 -1.76 20.04
C GLN A 203 9.25 -2.85 19.10
N LEU A 204 9.55 -4.11 19.40
CA LEU A 204 9.08 -5.29 18.67
C LEU A 204 7.84 -5.86 19.37
N ASN A 205 6.67 -5.62 18.81
CA ASN A 205 5.43 -6.21 19.30
C ASN A 205 5.20 -7.55 18.61
N ILE A 206 5.73 -8.60 19.22
CA ILE A 206 5.66 -9.98 18.77
C ILE A 206 5.15 -10.86 19.92
N ASP A 207 4.40 -11.91 19.59
CA ASP A 207 3.91 -12.90 20.56
C ASP A 207 5.07 -13.62 21.25
N ASP A 208 5.97 -14.23 20.48
CA ASP A 208 7.14 -14.97 20.98
C ASP A 208 8.45 -14.42 20.39
N ILE A 209 9.15 -13.59 21.18
CA ILE A 209 10.46 -13.01 20.79
C ILE A 209 11.55 -14.07 20.57
N ASN A 210 11.43 -15.27 21.15
CA ASN A 210 12.43 -16.31 20.99
C ASN A 210 12.55 -16.81 19.56
N GLN A 211 11.51 -16.61 18.75
CA GLN A 211 11.56 -16.88 17.31
C GLN A 211 12.62 -16.04 16.58
N LEU A 212 12.89 -14.83 17.06
CA LEU A 212 13.82 -13.87 16.44
C LEU A 212 15.10 -13.64 17.25
N LYS A 213 15.09 -13.92 18.57
CA LYS A 213 16.20 -13.62 19.49
C LYS A 213 17.50 -14.29 19.05
N GLY A 214 18.58 -13.50 19.02
CA GLY A 214 19.91 -13.96 18.57
C GLY A 214 20.12 -13.88 17.06
N GLN A 215 19.14 -13.37 16.30
CA GLN A 215 19.28 -12.99 14.91
C GLN A 215 19.41 -11.45 14.81
N ASP A 216 19.67 -10.92 13.60
CA ASP A 216 19.82 -9.50 13.34
C ASP A 216 18.62 -8.91 12.64
N LEU A 217 18.14 -7.77 13.13
CA LEU A 217 17.35 -6.82 12.36
C LEU A 217 18.33 -6.00 11.51
N LEU A 218 18.04 -5.85 10.21
CA LEU A 218 18.91 -5.11 9.29
C LEU A 218 18.26 -3.77 8.92
N LEU A 219 19.06 -2.70 8.96
CA LEU A 219 18.76 -1.45 8.29
C LEU A 219 19.53 -1.40 6.98
N LYS A 220 18.81 -1.18 5.88
CA LYS A 220 19.38 -1.23 4.52
C LYS A 220 19.13 0.07 3.77
N GLU A 221 20.07 0.43 2.91
CA GLU A 221 19.95 1.45 1.88
C GLU A 221 20.09 0.76 0.52
N GLY A 222 18.97 0.51 -0.12
CA GLY A 222 18.92 -0.39 -1.25
C GLY A 222 19.38 -1.80 -0.86
N SER A 223 20.35 -2.38 -1.57
CA SER A 223 20.93 -3.68 -1.25
C SER A 223 21.97 -3.63 -0.12
N LYS A 224 22.48 -2.42 0.21
CA LYS A 224 23.55 -2.27 1.20
C LYS A 224 23.04 -2.33 2.63
N VAL A 225 23.56 -3.24 3.44
CA VAL A 225 23.33 -3.26 4.90
C VAL A 225 24.12 -2.12 5.54
N VAL A 226 23.42 -1.16 6.13
CA VAL A 226 24.00 0.00 6.83
C VAL A 226 24.24 -0.32 8.29
N LYS A 227 23.31 -1.05 8.93
CA LYS A 227 23.42 -1.43 10.33
C LYS A 227 22.82 -2.82 10.57
N ARG A 228 23.52 -3.62 11.39
CA ARG A 228 23.04 -4.88 11.96
C ARG A 228 22.71 -4.64 13.42
N ILE A 229 21.53 -5.02 13.84
CA ILE A 229 21.01 -4.77 15.18
C ILE A 229 20.63 -6.13 15.77
N ALA A 230 21.45 -6.64 16.69
CA ALA A 230 21.18 -7.92 17.35
C ALA A 230 19.86 -7.86 18.12
N ILE A 231 18.96 -8.78 17.86
CA ILE A 231 17.68 -8.90 18.55
C ILE A 231 17.94 -9.62 19.87
N THR A 232 18.05 -8.86 20.95
CA THR A 232 18.28 -9.36 22.32
C THR A 232 17.00 -9.46 23.14
N GLY A 233 15.96 -8.73 22.74
CA GLY A 233 14.65 -8.66 23.40
C GLY A 233 13.66 -7.87 22.57
N LYS A 234 12.54 -7.50 23.17
CA LYS A 234 11.48 -6.72 22.50
C LYS A 234 11.83 -5.24 22.33
N GLU A 235 12.79 -4.72 23.08
CA GLU A 235 13.23 -3.33 23.02
C GLU A 235 14.68 -3.27 22.56
N LEU A 236 14.94 -2.47 21.53
CA LEU A 236 16.26 -2.27 20.96
C LEU A 236 16.55 -0.77 20.87
N THR A 237 17.79 -0.39 21.17
CA THR A 237 18.24 1.00 21.03
C THR A 237 19.46 1.06 20.12
N VAL A 238 19.42 1.94 19.15
CA VAL A 238 20.50 2.13 18.18
C VAL A 238 20.92 3.59 18.18
N GLN A 239 22.21 3.84 18.30
CA GLN A 239 22.81 5.17 18.31
C GLN A 239 23.51 5.47 16.99
N ASP A 240 23.69 6.76 16.72
CA ASP A 240 24.52 7.27 15.61
C ASP A 240 24.10 6.77 14.23
N VAL A 241 22.76 6.68 13.99
CA VAL A 241 22.23 6.38 12.68
C VAL A 241 22.15 7.67 11.86
N PRO A 242 22.79 7.76 10.67
CA PRO A 242 22.67 8.94 9.82
C PRO A 242 21.21 9.26 9.50
N ASN A 243 20.89 10.54 9.35
CA ASN A 243 19.55 10.95 8.91
C ASN A 243 19.21 10.32 7.55
N GLY A 244 17.96 9.93 7.39
CA GLY A 244 17.52 9.30 6.14
C GLY A 244 16.30 8.41 6.31
N VAL A 245 16.00 7.66 5.24
CA VAL A 245 15.01 6.59 5.22
C VAL A 245 15.70 5.27 4.93
N TYR A 246 15.38 4.25 5.73
CA TYR A 246 15.99 2.93 5.65
C TYR A 246 14.94 1.86 5.45
N THR A 247 15.23 0.88 4.62
CA THR A 247 14.47 -0.37 4.58
C THR A 247 14.82 -1.19 5.82
N ILE A 248 13.80 -1.72 6.50
CA ILE A 248 13.93 -2.62 7.63
C ILE A 248 13.72 -4.04 7.12
N GLU A 249 14.65 -4.92 7.44
CA GLU A 249 14.50 -6.36 7.19
C GLU A 249 14.50 -7.08 8.53
N ILE A 250 13.39 -7.77 8.82
CA ILE A 250 13.20 -8.58 10.01
C ILE A 250 13.52 -10.03 9.63
N PRO A 251 14.33 -10.77 10.40
CA PRO A 251 14.65 -12.15 10.08
C PRO A 251 13.40 -13.04 10.15
N THR A 252 13.40 -14.11 9.37
CA THR A 252 12.37 -15.14 9.42
C THR A 252 12.38 -15.85 10.77
N GLY A 253 11.21 -16.12 11.33
CA GLY A 253 11.06 -16.88 12.57
C GLY A 253 11.59 -18.31 12.40
N ARG A 254 12.17 -18.88 13.48
CA ARG A 254 12.77 -20.22 13.45
C ARG A 254 11.78 -21.32 13.09
N GLU A 255 10.60 -21.29 13.68
CA GLU A 255 9.56 -22.30 13.49
C GLU A 255 8.27 -21.68 12.91
N ALA A 256 7.97 -20.43 13.23
CA ALA A 256 6.80 -19.71 12.77
C ALA A 256 7.16 -18.70 11.67
N ARG A 257 6.17 -18.33 10.87
CA ARG A 257 6.26 -17.25 9.88
C ARG A 257 5.53 -16.02 10.40
N TYR A 258 6.08 -14.84 10.09
CA TYR A 258 5.58 -13.57 10.59
C TYR A 258 5.46 -12.55 9.46
N SER A 259 4.41 -11.73 9.52
CA SER A 259 4.28 -10.50 8.74
C SER A 259 4.62 -9.29 9.60
N VAL A 260 5.06 -8.21 8.95
CA VAL A 260 5.47 -6.97 9.61
C VAL A 260 4.63 -5.81 9.05
N ASP A 261 4.16 -4.93 9.91
CA ASP A 261 3.31 -3.79 9.53
C ASP A 261 4.09 -2.67 8.84
N LYS A 262 5.40 -2.55 9.10
CA LYS A 262 6.26 -1.48 8.58
C LYS A 262 7.59 -2.02 8.09
N HIS A 263 8.01 -1.55 6.93
CA HIS A 263 9.26 -1.91 6.29
C HIS A 263 10.22 -0.73 6.13
N TYR A 264 9.87 0.45 6.63
CA TYR A 264 10.68 1.65 6.49
C TYR A 264 10.83 2.38 7.82
N LEU A 265 12.04 2.90 8.05
CA LEU A 265 12.40 3.68 9.22
C LEU A 265 12.92 5.04 8.76
N TYR A 266 12.34 6.11 9.31
CA TYR A 266 12.79 7.48 9.10
C TYR A 266 13.62 7.93 10.30
N ILE A 267 14.80 8.47 10.04
CA ILE A 267 15.72 8.98 11.06
C ILE A 267 15.93 10.48 10.87
N LYS A 268 15.67 11.24 11.93
CA LYS A 268 16.04 12.65 12.08
C LYS A 268 17.13 12.78 13.14
N GLU A 269 17.82 13.94 13.17
CA GLU A 269 18.83 14.29 14.16
C GLU A 269 18.22 14.53 15.55
N LYS A 270 17.77 13.49 16.20
CA LYS A 270 17.22 13.42 17.57
C LYS A 270 16.85 11.98 17.89
N GLU A 271 16.19 11.78 19.01
CA GLU A 271 15.62 10.47 19.31
C GLU A 271 14.39 10.20 18.44
N ASN A 272 14.40 9.04 17.79
CA ASN A 272 13.32 8.53 16.98
C ASN A 272 12.72 7.30 17.65
N HIS A 273 11.45 7.01 17.37
CA HIS A 273 10.74 5.86 17.91
C HIS A 273 10.10 5.07 16.77
N LEU A 274 10.25 3.76 16.82
CA LEU A 274 9.63 2.83 15.90
C LEU A 274 8.98 1.70 16.69
N THR A 275 7.70 1.48 16.48
CA THR A 275 7.00 0.29 16.93
C THR A 275 6.69 -0.57 15.72
N LEU A 276 7.16 -1.81 15.74
CA LEU A 276 6.88 -2.81 14.72
C LEU A 276 5.88 -3.83 15.27
N LYS A 277 4.77 -3.98 14.59
CA LYS A 277 3.79 -5.03 14.83
C LYS A 277 4.20 -6.23 14.01
N ILE A 278 4.61 -7.31 14.69
CA ILE A 278 5.10 -8.55 14.09
C ILE A 278 4.08 -9.63 14.39
N GLU A 279 3.26 -9.97 13.42
CA GLU A 279 2.13 -10.88 13.59
C GLU A 279 2.42 -12.25 13.01
N ARG A 280 2.17 -13.28 13.80
CA ARG A 280 2.27 -14.67 13.33
C ARG A 280 1.27 -14.93 12.21
N ILE A 281 1.75 -15.50 11.11
CA ILE A 281 0.91 -15.91 9.99
C ILE A 281 0.36 -17.29 10.32
N GLN A 282 -0.87 -17.33 10.84
CA GLN A 282 -1.60 -18.57 11.09
C GLN A 282 -2.43 -18.97 9.86
N HIS A 283 -2.99 -17.97 9.19
CA HIS A 283 -3.67 -18.09 7.90
C HIS A 283 -2.98 -17.19 6.89
N SER A 284 -2.68 -17.74 5.71
CA SER A 284 -2.11 -16.97 4.62
C SER A 284 -3.08 -15.90 4.14
N ASP A 285 -2.55 -14.76 3.70
CA ASP A 285 -3.34 -13.72 3.04
C ASP A 285 -4.05 -14.24 1.77
N LEU A 286 -3.57 -15.33 1.17
CA LEU A 286 -4.18 -15.96 -0.01
C LEU A 286 -5.59 -16.54 0.26
N VAL A 287 -5.96 -16.79 1.51
CA VAL A 287 -7.32 -17.24 1.85
C VAL A 287 -8.32 -16.09 1.99
N ASN A 288 -7.84 -14.84 1.99
CA ASN A 288 -8.71 -13.68 2.12
C ASN A 288 -9.41 -13.34 0.81
N SER A 289 -10.53 -12.62 0.94
CA SER A 289 -11.32 -12.13 -0.19
C SER A 289 -11.72 -10.69 0.04
N SER A 290 -11.87 -9.93 -1.05
CA SER A 290 -12.41 -8.59 -1.02
C SER A 290 -13.62 -8.47 -1.93
N PHE A 291 -14.59 -7.65 -1.50
CA PHE A 291 -15.79 -7.31 -2.26
C PHE A 291 -15.90 -5.80 -2.36
N GLN A 292 -16.07 -5.30 -3.58
CA GLN A 292 -16.36 -3.90 -3.84
C GLN A 292 -17.83 -3.73 -4.22
N PHE A 293 -18.46 -2.75 -3.59
CA PHE A 293 -19.85 -2.36 -3.84
C PHE A 293 -19.84 -1.08 -4.67
N LEU A 294 -20.28 -1.17 -5.92
CA LEU A 294 -20.33 -0.05 -6.85
C LEU A 294 -21.71 0.61 -6.84
N GLY A 295 -21.71 1.92 -6.88
CA GLY A 295 -22.90 2.75 -6.94
C GLY A 295 -23.27 3.21 -8.35
N LEU A 296 -24.02 4.30 -8.44
CA LEU A 296 -24.35 4.97 -9.70
C LEU A 296 -23.06 5.49 -10.35
N GLY A 297 -22.91 5.23 -11.66
CA GLY A 297 -21.67 5.57 -12.38
C GLY A 297 -20.53 4.57 -12.16
N ASP A 298 -20.82 3.43 -11.54
CA ASP A 298 -19.87 2.37 -11.20
C ASP A 298 -18.76 2.81 -10.24
N ASP A 299 -19.00 3.90 -9.47
CA ASP A 299 -18.08 4.35 -8.42
C ASP A 299 -18.15 3.47 -7.17
N PRO A 300 -17.02 3.03 -6.61
CA PRO A 300 -16.99 2.28 -5.36
C PRO A 300 -17.51 3.13 -4.19
N PHE A 301 -18.52 2.64 -3.47
CA PHE A 301 -19.04 3.31 -2.28
C PHE A 301 -18.82 2.55 -0.99
N ALA A 302 -18.55 1.25 -1.09
CA ALA A 302 -18.21 0.44 0.07
C ALA A 302 -17.31 -0.75 -0.33
N GLU A 303 -16.60 -1.27 0.66
CA GLU A 303 -15.74 -2.43 0.52
C GLU A 303 -15.85 -3.34 1.75
N LEU A 304 -15.84 -4.65 1.52
CA LEU A 304 -15.69 -5.67 2.56
C LEU A 304 -14.40 -6.45 2.27
N ARG A 305 -13.49 -6.53 3.25
CA ARG A 305 -12.28 -7.36 3.19
C ARG A 305 -12.25 -8.35 4.33
N THR A 306 -12.02 -9.62 4.05
CA THR A 306 -11.75 -10.60 5.09
C THR A 306 -10.29 -10.61 5.49
N ASN A 307 -10.02 -10.88 6.76
CA ASN A 307 -8.68 -11.13 7.30
C ASN A 307 -8.77 -12.29 8.29
N LEU A 308 -8.63 -13.50 7.80
CA LEU A 308 -8.76 -14.70 8.62
C LEU A 308 -7.62 -14.85 9.63
N ASN A 309 -6.44 -14.31 9.32
CA ASN A 309 -5.31 -14.29 10.25
C ASN A 309 -5.61 -13.48 11.52
N GLN A 310 -6.36 -12.39 11.38
CA GLN A 310 -6.83 -11.55 12.50
C GLN A 310 -8.23 -11.93 13.00
N GLN A 311 -8.83 -12.97 12.43
CA GLN A 311 -10.19 -13.41 12.73
C GLN A 311 -11.23 -12.28 12.62
N GLN A 312 -11.15 -11.48 11.58
CA GLN A 312 -12.03 -10.35 11.33
C GLN A 312 -12.33 -10.14 9.86
N ALA A 313 -13.39 -9.39 9.59
CA ALA A 313 -13.61 -8.70 8.33
C ALA A 313 -13.68 -7.19 8.58
N VAL A 314 -13.24 -6.41 7.60
CA VAL A 314 -13.31 -4.95 7.65
C VAL A 314 -14.34 -4.50 6.62
N PHE A 315 -15.37 -3.80 7.08
CA PHE A 315 -16.37 -3.19 6.22
C PHE A 315 -16.23 -1.67 6.26
N HIS A 316 -15.99 -1.06 5.11
CA HIS A 316 -15.75 0.37 4.98
C HIS A 316 -16.72 0.99 3.98
N ILE A 317 -17.50 1.99 4.42
CA ILE A 317 -18.42 2.78 3.58
C ILE A 317 -17.78 4.15 3.35
N THR A 318 -17.58 4.53 2.09
CA THR A 318 -16.88 5.76 1.69
C THR A 318 -17.83 6.83 1.15
N SER A 319 -18.99 6.47 0.61
CA SER A 319 -19.94 7.42 0.03
C SER A 319 -21.27 7.44 0.77
N LYS A 320 -21.79 8.67 0.99
CA LYS A 320 -23.11 8.90 1.61
C LYS A 320 -24.27 8.64 0.65
N ASN A 321 -24.06 8.77 -0.65
CA ASN A 321 -25.11 8.68 -1.65
C ASN A 321 -24.71 7.68 -2.76
N PRO A 322 -24.71 6.38 -2.46
CA PRO A 322 -24.25 5.37 -3.42
C PRO A 322 -25.08 5.32 -4.69
N HIS A 323 -26.43 5.52 -4.60
CA HIS A 323 -27.29 5.40 -5.79
C HIS A 323 -28.61 6.15 -5.63
N THR A 324 -28.74 7.32 -6.23
CA THR A 324 -29.89 8.23 -6.05
C THR A 324 -31.24 7.61 -6.44
N TYR A 325 -31.30 6.68 -7.41
CA TYR A 325 -32.53 6.01 -7.82
C TYR A 325 -33.04 4.99 -6.78
N TYR A 326 -32.20 4.63 -5.79
CA TYR A 326 -32.55 3.80 -4.63
C TYR A 326 -32.71 4.64 -3.36
N ALA A 327 -33.05 5.93 -3.48
CA ALA A 327 -33.35 6.76 -2.31
C ALA A 327 -34.47 6.10 -1.48
N ASN A 328 -34.23 5.97 -0.16
CA ASN A 328 -35.13 5.30 0.80
C ASN A 328 -35.47 3.84 0.43
N LYS A 329 -34.61 3.17 -0.29
CA LYS A 329 -34.73 1.75 -0.64
C LYS A 329 -33.42 1.03 -0.38
N LYS A 330 -33.50 -0.21 0.05
CA LYS A 330 -32.33 -1.08 0.21
C LYS A 330 -31.61 -1.23 -1.12
N TYR A 331 -30.34 -0.81 -1.15
CA TYR A 331 -29.47 -0.93 -2.29
C TYR A 331 -28.41 -2.00 -2.11
N ALA A 332 -27.83 -2.07 -0.91
CA ALA A 332 -26.88 -3.12 -0.53
C ALA A 332 -27.05 -3.50 0.94
N GLY A 333 -26.36 -4.54 1.39
CA GLY A 333 -26.36 -4.91 2.79
C GLY A 333 -25.44 -6.09 3.07
N ILE A 334 -25.01 -6.18 4.33
CA ILE A 334 -24.20 -7.27 4.83
C ILE A 334 -24.76 -7.75 6.15
N GLN A 335 -24.86 -9.07 6.29
CA GLN A 335 -25.14 -9.74 7.55
C GLN A 335 -24.03 -10.75 7.82
N VAL A 336 -23.57 -10.82 9.07
CA VAL A 336 -22.62 -11.84 9.51
C VAL A 336 -23.22 -12.61 10.66
N PHE A 337 -23.13 -13.92 10.59
CA PHE A 337 -23.66 -14.87 11.57
C PHE A 337 -22.53 -15.70 12.14
N ASP A 338 -22.57 -15.99 13.44
CA ASP A 338 -21.66 -16.93 14.07
C ASP A 338 -21.99 -18.40 13.70
N GLU A 339 -21.23 -19.33 14.22
CA GLU A 339 -21.39 -20.78 14.02
C GLU A 339 -22.76 -21.31 14.52
N ASN A 340 -23.41 -20.60 15.45
CA ASN A 340 -24.73 -20.91 15.98
C ASN A 340 -25.86 -20.20 15.24
N LYS A 341 -25.55 -19.55 14.10
CA LYS A 341 -26.48 -18.77 13.28
C LYS A 341 -27.04 -17.52 13.98
N LYS A 342 -26.37 -17.03 15.03
CA LYS A 342 -26.72 -15.77 15.68
C LYS A 342 -26.14 -14.62 14.84
N VAL A 343 -26.95 -13.60 14.59
CA VAL A 343 -26.52 -12.37 13.92
C VAL A 343 -25.53 -11.65 14.84
N ILE A 344 -24.31 -11.41 14.36
CA ILE A 344 -23.28 -10.64 15.05
C ILE A 344 -23.03 -9.28 14.39
N PHE A 345 -23.41 -9.14 13.13
CA PHE A 345 -23.39 -7.88 12.40
C PHE A 345 -24.53 -7.84 11.39
N ASP A 346 -25.20 -6.70 11.30
CA ASP A 346 -26.26 -6.43 10.33
C ASP A 346 -26.17 -4.97 9.90
N LYS A 347 -25.99 -4.73 8.61
CA LYS A 347 -25.96 -3.41 8.03
C LYS A 347 -26.73 -3.37 6.72
N GLU A 348 -27.83 -2.64 6.73
CA GLU A 348 -28.53 -2.27 5.52
C GLU A 348 -28.05 -0.91 4.99
N ILE A 349 -27.95 -0.79 3.68
CA ILE A 349 -27.49 0.39 2.96
C ILE A 349 -28.58 0.79 1.98
N GLU A 350 -29.10 1.99 2.16
CA GLU A 350 -30.00 2.63 1.21
C GLU A 350 -29.18 3.37 0.12
N GLY A 351 -29.87 3.81 -0.94
CA GLY A 351 -29.19 4.53 -2.02
C GLY A 351 -28.72 5.95 -1.68
N THR A 352 -29.19 6.53 -0.57
CA THR A 352 -28.84 7.89 -0.12
C THR A 352 -28.78 7.98 1.41
N ASN A 353 -28.10 9.03 1.92
CA ASN A 353 -28.01 9.34 3.35
C ASN A 353 -27.34 8.25 4.21
N VAL A 354 -26.42 7.51 3.64
CA VAL A 354 -25.71 6.42 4.32
C VAL A 354 -24.62 6.98 5.22
N PRO A 355 -24.55 6.60 6.51
CA PRO A 355 -23.42 6.93 7.35
C PRO A 355 -22.13 6.27 6.81
N THR A 356 -21.10 7.09 6.58
CA THR A 356 -19.77 6.62 6.17
C THR A 356 -18.95 6.20 7.37
N GLY A 357 -17.95 5.35 7.16
CA GLY A 357 -17.00 4.90 8.17
C GLY A 357 -16.63 3.43 8.03
N GLN A 358 -15.71 3.03 8.89
CA GLN A 358 -15.20 1.66 8.94
C GLN A 358 -15.72 0.92 10.15
N LYS A 359 -15.95 -0.38 9.98
CA LYS A 359 -16.32 -1.30 11.06
C LYS A 359 -15.53 -2.60 10.93
N ASP A 360 -14.88 -2.99 12.02
CA ASP A 360 -14.27 -4.29 12.18
C ASP A 360 -15.31 -5.27 12.71
N ILE A 361 -15.43 -6.42 12.07
CA ILE A 361 -16.45 -7.44 12.32
C ILE A 361 -15.73 -8.74 12.65
N PRO A 362 -15.98 -9.37 13.81
CA PRO A 362 -15.42 -10.69 14.10
C PRO A 362 -15.78 -11.70 13.00
N LEU A 363 -14.80 -12.49 12.57
CA LEU A 363 -14.99 -13.48 11.52
C LEU A 363 -14.10 -14.70 11.79
N LYS A 364 -14.69 -15.87 11.89
CA LYS A 364 -14.00 -17.14 12.15
C LYS A 364 -14.46 -18.23 11.21
N GLU A 365 -13.74 -19.32 11.16
CA GLU A 365 -14.20 -20.55 10.49
C GLU A 365 -15.60 -20.94 10.98
N ALA A 366 -16.43 -21.46 10.09
CA ALA A 366 -17.84 -21.79 10.25
C ALA A 366 -18.80 -20.58 10.36
N TYR A 367 -18.31 -19.35 10.37
CA TYR A 367 -19.18 -18.17 10.28
C TYR A 367 -19.78 -18.05 8.88
N THR A 368 -20.90 -17.33 8.78
CA THR A 368 -21.59 -17.08 7.52
C THR A 368 -21.68 -15.59 7.24
N ILE A 369 -21.33 -15.19 6.02
CA ILE A 369 -21.52 -13.83 5.51
C ILE A 369 -22.63 -13.87 4.46
N LYS A 370 -23.65 -13.01 4.60
CA LYS A 370 -24.62 -12.72 3.55
C LYS A 370 -24.40 -11.35 2.99
N ILE A 371 -24.26 -11.26 1.68
CA ILE A 371 -24.12 -10.00 0.94
C ILE A 371 -25.33 -9.84 0.04
N PHE A 372 -26.05 -8.75 0.19
CA PHE A 372 -27.11 -8.31 -0.71
C PHE A 372 -26.61 -7.12 -1.53
N HIS A 373 -26.92 -7.12 -2.84
CA HIS A 373 -26.74 -5.97 -3.72
C HIS A 373 -27.84 -5.94 -4.78
N ALA A 374 -28.57 -4.83 -4.92
CA ALA A 374 -29.70 -4.74 -5.83
C ALA A 374 -29.30 -4.96 -7.31
N GLU A 375 -28.03 -4.68 -7.64
CA GLU A 375 -27.46 -4.79 -8.99
C GLU A 375 -26.21 -5.70 -8.98
N THR A 376 -26.29 -6.86 -8.32
CA THR A 376 -25.17 -7.80 -8.12
C THR A 376 -24.43 -8.13 -9.41
N GLY A 377 -25.13 -8.38 -10.52
CA GLY A 377 -24.51 -8.79 -11.76
C GLY A 377 -23.51 -7.78 -12.33
N ASN A 378 -23.78 -6.51 -12.11
CA ASN A 378 -22.98 -5.42 -12.68
C ASN A 378 -22.11 -4.71 -11.65
N ARG A 379 -22.59 -4.60 -10.38
CA ARG A 379 -22.05 -3.65 -9.41
C ARG A 379 -21.56 -4.25 -8.09
N LEU A 380 -21.62 -5.56 -7.93
CA LEU A 380 -20.88 -6.26 -6.90
C LEU A 380 -19.66 -6.92 -7.56
N LYS A 381 -18.46 -6.57 -7.11
CA LYS A 381 -17.20 -7.13 -7.62
C LYS A 381 -16.44 -7.85 -6.50
N SER A 382 -15.64 -8.83 -6.87
CA SER A 382 -14.72 -9.51 -5.97
C SER A 382 -13.36 -9.63 -6.66
N ASP A 383 -12.30 -9.74 -5.87
CA ASP A 383 -10.96 -10.12 -6.32
C ASP A 383 -10.94 -11.52 -6.96
N ASP A 384 -11.87 -12.39 -6.57
CA ASP A 384 -12.16 -13.66 -7.24
C ASP A 384 -13.50 -13.58 -7.97
N SER A 385 -13.45 -13.45 -9.31
CA SER A 385 -14.64 -13.30 -10.15
C SER A 385 -15.59 -14.50 -10.10
N ASN A 386 -15.11 -15.68 -9.68
CA ASN A 386 -15.92 -16.90 -9.59
C ASN A 386 -16.65 -17.03 -8.25
N LEU A 387 -16.39 -16.15 -7.31
CA LEU A 387 -16.95 -16.21 -5.97
C LEU A 387 -18.38 -15.64 -5.89
N ILE A 388 -18.80 -14.79 -6.83
CA ILE A 388 -20.11 -14.14 -6.81
C ILE A 388 -21.07 -14.83 -7.77
N ASN A 389 -22.25 -15.23 -7.26
CA ASN A 389 -23.38 -15.60 -8.10
C ASN A 389 -24.06 -14.34 -8.63
N THR A 390 -23.74 -13.97 -9.87
CA THR A 390 -24.24 -12.76 -10.52
C THR A 390 -25.72 -12.83 -10.89
N LYS A 391 -26.36 -14.00 -10.78
CA LYS A 391 -27.80 -14.22 -11.06
C LYS A 391 -28.67 -14.03 -9.83
N SER A 392 -28.08 -13.81 -8.66
CA SER A 392 -28.79 -13.61 -7.40
C SER A 392 -28.41 -12.28 -6.77
N ASN A 393 -29.37 -11.55 -6.26
CA ASN A 393 -29.12 -10.34 -5.48
C ASN A 393 -28.60 -10.62 -4.07
N GLU A 394 -28.69 -11.86 -3.60
CA GLU A 394 -28.13 -12.30 -2.33
C GLU A 394 -27.13 -13.43 -2.56
N ASN A 395 -25.94 -13.28 -1.99
CA ASN A 395 -24.89 -14.27 -1.97
C ASN A 395 -24.58 -14.63 -0.51
N THR A 396 -24.55 -15.91 -0.21
CA THR A 396 -24.27 -16.45 1.12
C THR A 396 -22.95 -17.22 1.08
N PHE A 397 -22.01 -16.83 1.93
CA PHE A 397 -20.68 -17.41 2.02
C PHE A 397 -20.48 -18.08 3.37
N VAL A 398 -19.93 -19.29 3.38
CA VAL A 398 -19.42 -19.95 4.59
C VAL A 398 -17.90 -19.73 4.66
N VAL A 399 -17.42 -19.34 5.83
CA VAL A 399 -15.99 -19.16 6.10
C VAL A 399 -15.35 -20.50 6.40
N THR A 400 -14.35 -20.87 5.62
CA THR A 400 -13.54 -22.08 5.84
C THR A 400 -12.08 -21.70 6.09
N LYS A 401 -11.26 -22.62 6.53
CA LYS A 401 -9.80 -22.38 6.67
C LYS A 401 -9.11 -22.09 5.33
N TYR A 402 -9.74 -22.39 4.21
CA TYR A 402 -9.24 -22.17 2.86
C TYR A 402 -9.75 -20.87 2.21
N GLY A 403 -10.66 -20.15 2.87
CA GLY A 403 -11.34 -18.96 2.37
C GLY A 403 -12.87 -19.09 2.37
N LEU A 404 -13.52 -18.38 1.47
CA LEU A 404 -14.98 -18.32 1.40
C LEU A 404 -15.54 -19.35 0.40
N GLU A 405 -16.62 -20.03 0.80
CA GLU A 405 -17.43 -20.86 -0.09
C GLU A 405 -18.81 -20.23 -0.30
N ASN A 406 -19.16 -19.93 -1.56
CA ASN A 406 -20.50 -19.47 -1.90
C ASN A 406 -21.44 -20.67 -1.95
N THR A 407 -22.43 -20.70 -1.06
CA THR A 407 -23.35 -21.83 -0.92
C THR A 407 -24.20 -22.08 -2.17
N SER A 408 -24.47 -21.05 -2.98
CA SER A 408 -25.27 -21.18 -4.20
C SER A 408 -24.46 -21.66 -5.41
N LEU A 409 -23.16 -21.41 -5.43
CA LEU A 409 -22.25 -21.84 -6.50
C LEU A 409 -21.63 -23.20 -6.22
N LYS A 410 -21.65 -23.64 -4.94
CA LYS A 410 -21.01 -24.88 -4.48
C LYS A 410 -19.52 -24.94 -4.88
N ASN A 411 -18.83 -23.78 -4.89
CA ASN A 411 -17.41 -23.74 -5.13
C ASN A 411 -16.67 -24.43 -3.98
N ASN A 412 -15.49 -24.97 -4.26
CA ASN A 412 -14.59 -25.54 -3.26
C ASN A 412 -13.50 -24.51 -2.94
N ALA A 413 -13.45 -24.03 -1.71
CA ALA A 413 -12.46 -23.02 -1.30
C ALA A 413 -11.01 -23.53 -1.38
N GLU A 414 -10.76 -24.84 -1.18
CA GLU A 414 -9.41 -25.38 -1.36
C GLU A 414 -8.98 -25.34 -2.82
N ASP A 415 -9.87 -25.69 -3.78
CA ASP A 415 -9.57 -25.61 -5.22
C ASP A 415 -9.30 -24.16 -5.67
N ASP A 416 -10.01 -23.18 -5.08
CA ASP A 416 -9.77 -21.79 -5.37
C ASP A 416 -8.45 -21.31 -4.74
N LEU A 417 -8.12 -21.78 -3.53
CA LEU A 417 -6.82 -21.53 -2.90
C LEU A 417 -5.66 -22.11 -3.72
N LEU A 418 -5.80 -23.32 -4.30
CA LEU A 418 -4.77 -23.92 -5.18
C LEU A 418 -4.44 -23.00 -6.35
N LYS A 419 -5.45 -22.39 -6.99
CA LYS A 419 -5.23 -21.42 -8.08
C LYS A 419 -4.47 -20.18 -7.61
N LYS A 420 -4.83 -19.65 -6.42
CA LYS A 420 -4.14 -18.50 -5.83
C LYS A 420 -2.70 -18.84 -5.46
N ILE A 421 -2.43 -20.04 -4.95
CA ILE A 421 -1.09 -20.56 -4.69
C ILE A 421 -0.28 -20.61 -5.98
N ASP A 422 -0.84 -21.14 -7.06
CA ASP A 422 -0.17 -21.20 -8.36
C ASP A 422 0.21 -19.80 -8.87
N GLN A 423 -0.72 -18.85 -8.82
CA GLN A 423 -0.48 -17.45 -9.20
C GLN A 423 0.59 -16.77 -8.34
N ALA A 424 0.58 -17.00 -7.02
CA ALA A 424 1.58 -16.46 -6.11
C ALA A 424 2.96 -17.06 -6.37
N ALA A 425 3.03 -18.37 -6.57
CA ALA A 425 4.26 -19.07 -6.92
C ALA A 425 4.86 -18.59 -8.25
N GLU A 426 4.03 -18.42 -9.29
CA GLU A 426 4.45 -17.88 -10.58
C GLU A 426 5.04 -16.47 -10.45
N ARG A 427 4.42 -15.61 -9.61
CA ARG A 427 4.96 -14.29 -9.33
C ARG A 427 6.33 -14.32 -8.66
N ILE A 428 6.53 -15.23 -7.70
CA ILE A 428 7.84 -15.41 -7.03
C ILE A 428 8.87 -15.91 -8.04
N LEU A 429 8.54 -16.93 -8.83
CA LEU A 429 9.44 -17.51 -9.83
C LEU A 429 9.81 -16.52 -10.94
N ALA A 430 8.92 -15.58 -11.28
CA ALA A 430 9.19 -14.52 -12.24
C ALA A 430 10.11 -13.40 -11.69
N ASN A 431 10.37 -13.37 -10.38
CA ASN A 431 11.21 -12.37 -9.74
C ASN A 431 12.42 -13.03 -9.06
N LYS A 432 13.54 -13.05 -9.78
CA LYS A 432 14.78 -13.67 -9.32
C LYS A 432 15.21 -13.17 -7.94
N GLU A 433 15.09 -11.88 -7.69
CA GLU A 433 15.50 -11.24 -6.45
C GLU A 433 14.66 -11.69 -5.25
N ILE A 434 13.35 -11.91 -5.45
CA ILE A 434 12.47 -12.51 -4.43
C ILE A 434 12.85 -13.98 -4.21
N LEU A 435 13.06 -14.73 -5.29
CA LEU A 435 13.40 -16.15 -5.21
C LEU A 435 14.71 -16.39 -4.43
N GLU A 436 15.72 -15.55 -4.66
CA GLU A 436 17.04 -15.63 -4.00
C GLU A 436 17.06 -14.98 -2.59
N SER A 437 16.03 -14.21 -2.21
CA SER A 437 15.97 -13.56 -0.89
C SER A 437 15.82 -14.59 0.22
N ALA A 438 16.64 -14.47 1.25
CA ALA A 438 16.51 -15.28 2.48
C ALA A 438 15.27 -14.87 3.31
N VAL A 439 14.80 -13.63 3.16
CA VAL A 439 13.63 -13.08 3.87
C VAL A 439 12.64 -12.54 2.84
N SER A 440 11.45 -13.12 2.79
CA SER A 440 10.39 -12.72 1.87
C SER A 440 9.02 -13.02 2.47
N GLU A 441 8.19 -12.00 2.64
CA GLU A 441 6.80 -12.20 3.08
C GLU A 441 5.98 -12.96 2.02
N MET A 442 6.24 -12.76 0.75
CA MET A 442 5.56 -13.51 -0.31
C MET A 442 5.84 -15.02 -0.18
N LYS A 443 7.10 -15.39 0.09
CA LYS A 443 7.46 -16.81 0.32
C LYS A 443 6.83 -17.35 1.61
N ASP A 444 6.81 -16.57 2.68
CA ASP A 444 6.22 -16.95 3.95
C ASP A 444 4.70 -17.13 3.83
N GLN A 445 3.99 -16.25 3.12
CA GLN A 445 2.56 -16.39 2.83
C GLN A 445 2.27 -17.62 1.99
N LEU A 446 3.05 -17.86 0.95
CA LEU A 446 2.93 -19.06 0.10
C LEU A 446 3.18 -20.34 0.91
N TRP A 447 4.21 -20.36 1.76
CA TRP A 447 4.53 -21.49 2.64
C TRP A 447 3.34 -21.83 3.54
N VAL A 448 2.78 -20.84 4.25
CA VAL A 448 1.65 -21.06 5.16
C VAL A 448 0.41 -21.54 4.38
N ALA A 449 0.14 -21.00 3.20
CA ALA A 449 -0.96 -21.46 2.35
C ALA A 449 -0.81 -22.95 2.00
N ILE A 450 0.36 -23.38 1.55
CA ILE A 450 0.63 -24.78 1.20
C ILE A 450 0.53 -25.69 2.43
N GLN A 451 1.05 -25.24 3.59
CA GLN A 451 0.95 -26.04 4.83
C GLN A 451 -0.49 -26.22 5.32
N SER A 452 -1.41 -25.31 4.99
CA SER A 452 -2.83 -25.38 5.38
C SER A 452 -3.63 -26.38 4.56
N LEU A 453 -3.15 -26.80 3.38
CA LEU A 453 -3.86 -27.69 2.46
C LEU A 453 -4.14 -29.08 3.08
N SER A 454 -5.08 -29.80 2.47
CA SER A 454 -5.30 -31.22 2.75
C SER A 454 -4.01 -32.03 2.50
N ASN A 455 -3.84 -33.16 3.17
CA ASN A 455 -2.57 -33.90 3.14
C ASN A 455 -2.08 -34.21 1.71
N ASN A 456 -2.96 -34.68 0.84
CA ASN A 456 -2.62 -35.00 -0.53
C ASN A 456 -2.17 -33.77 -1.34
N ASN A 457 -2.95 -32.70 -1.27
CA ASN A 457 -2.63 -31.47 -1.98
C ASN A 457 -1.36 -30.81 -1.43
N ARG A 458 -1.16 -30.87 -0.12
CA ARG A 458 0.06 -30.32 0.52
C ARG A 458 1.32 -31.01 0.01
N GLU A 459 1.36 -32.33 -0.04
CA GLU A 459 2.51 -33.08 -0.56
C GLU A 459 2.81 -32.72 -2.01
N ILE A 460 1.79 -32.71 -2.87
CA ILE A 460 1.92 -32.37 -4.29
C ILE A 460 2.49 -30.94 -4.45
N TYR A 461 1.97 -29.96 -3.71
CA TYR A 461 2.36 -28.57 -3.85
C TYR A 461 3.72 -28.25 -3.21
N LEU A 462 4.10 -28.94 -2.13
CA LEU A 462 5.47 -28.88 -1.59
C LEU A 462 6.50 -29.39 -2.60
N GLU A 463 6.21 -30.48 -3.28
CA GLU A 463 7.09 -31.00 -4.32
C GLU A 463 7.15 -30.05 -5.53
N LYS A 464 5.98 -29.60 -6.01
CA LYS A 464 5.85 -28.69 -7.15
C LYS A 464 6.65 -27.41 -6.98
N TYR A 465 6.65 -26.82 -5.79
CA TYR A 465 7.25 -25.52 -5.51
C TYR A 465 8.48 -25.57 -4.59
N GLN A 466 9.11 -26.74 -4.40
CA GLN A 466 10.27 -26.90 -3.54
C GLN A 466 11.43 -25.92 -3.84
N SER A 467 11.58 -25.52 -5.11
CA SER A 467 12.63 -24.58 -5.53
C SER A 467 12.47 -23.16 -4.95
N ILE A 468 11.25 -22.78 -4.55
CA ILE A 468 11.00 -21.47 -3.93
C ILE A 468 11.51 -21.44 -2.48
N PHE A 469 11.55 -22.59 -1.81
CA PHE A 469 11.85 -22.69 -0.38
C PHE A 469 13.27 -23.19 -0.08
N LYS A 470 14.05 -23.46 -1.11
CA LYS A 470 15.48 -23.80 -1.00
C LYS A 470 16.32 -22.55 -0.89
#